data_3d737d6e330f810361c3743fee9f78f4
#
_entry.id   3d737d6e330f810361c3743fee9f78f4
#
_cell.length_a   1.000
_cell.length_b   1.000
_cell.length_c   1.000
_cell.angle_alpha   90.00
_cell.angle_beta   90.00
_cell.angle_gamma   90.00
#
_symmetry.space_group_name_H-M   'P 1'
#
loop_
_entity.id
_entity.type
_entity.pdbx_description
1 polymer ?
#
loop_
_entity_poly.entity_id
_entity_poly.type
_entity_poly.pdbx_seq_one_letter_code
_entity_poly.pdbx_strand_id
1 'polypeptide(L)'
;AFARRHQLTVYLTHGTHAVAARDQTCLPECRLIDGHTPFAIGALEVQPFPVPHDAREPVQYAFSDGRHRLGVLTDSSVITPLIVGVLRACVALVLEFNHDQALLAASRYPPALKQRIAGRFGHLENDQAATLLRQVDTQRLQHLVAAHLSQENNRPELAVKALASALDCSDDWIGV
;
A
#
# COMPACT_ATOMS: atom_id res chain seq x y z
N ALA A 1 12.25 0.40 16.24
CA ALA A 1 12.17 1.28 17.43
C ALA A 1 10.80 1.23 18.10
N PHE A 2 9.68 1.51 17.40
CA PHE A 2 8.32 1.62 17.95
C PHE A 2 7.83 0.33 18.62
N ALA A 3 7.85 -0.81 17.93
CA ALA A 3 7.37 -2.09 18.46
C ALA A 3 8.13 -2.51 19.73
N ARG A 4 9.45 -2.29 19.80
CA ARG A 4 10.23 -2.55 21.02
C ARG A 4 9.84 -1.64 22.17
N ARG A 5 9.68 -0.35 21.90
CA ARG A 5 9.29 0.64 22.92
C ARG A 5 7.95 0.27 23.59
N HIS A 6 7.02 -0.26 22.81
CA HIS A 6 5.67 -0.58 23.25
C HIS A 6 5.45 -2.08 23.48
N GLN A 7 6.50 -2.90 23.42
CA GLN A 7 6.44 -4.35 23.60
C GLN A 7 5.37 -5.03 22.73
N LEU A 8 5.24 -4.59 21.46
CA LEU A 8 4.26 -5.11 20.54
C LEU A 8 4.76 -6.35 19.83
N THR A 9 3.91 -7.35 19.67
CA THR A 9 4.16 -8.50 18.79
C THR A 9 4.21 -8.01 17.34
N VAL A 10 5.22 -8.45 16.59
CA VAL A 10 5.39 -8.13 15.17
C VAL A 10 5.02 -9.34 14.32
N TYR A 11 4.07 -9.16 13.42
CA TYR A 11 3.68 -10.16 12.42
C TYR A 11 4.43 -9.87 11.12
N LEU A 12 5.16 -10.83 10.60
CA LEU A 12 5.99 -10.64 9.40
C LEU A 12 6.20 -11.95 8.66
N THR A 13 6.43 -11.87 7.35
CA THR A 13 6.72 -13.04 6.51
C THR A 13 8.09 -13.63 6.82
N HIS A 14 8.31 -14.88 6.43
CA HIS A 14 9.60 -15.55 6.58
C HIS A 14 10.73 -14.81 5.89
N GLY A 15 10.48 -14.28 4.69
CA GLY A 15 11.46 -13.51 3.93
C GLY A 15 11.86 -12.21 4.63
N THR A 16 10.90 -11.45 5.13
CA THR A 16 11.14 -10.23 5.88
C THR A 16 11.91 -10.51 7.18
N HIS A 17 11.51 -11.57 7.91
CA HIS A 17 12.21 -11.99 9.11
C HIS A 17 13.67 -12.37 8.84
N ALA A 18 13.94 -13.13 7.77
CA ALA A 18 15.29 -13.54 7.41
C ALA A 18 16.20 -12.34 7.08
N VAL A 19 15.65 -11.29 6.44
CA VAL A 19 16.41 -10.04 6.19
C VAL A 19 16.67 -9.30 7.49
N ALA A 20 15.66 -9.11 8.34
CA ALA A 20 15.79 -8.43 9.61
C ALA A 20 16.82 -9.12 10.53
N ALA A 21 16.82 -10.46 10.55
CA ALA A 21 17.79 -11.25 11.32
C ALA A 21 19.23 -11.08 10.78
N ARG A 22 19.41 -11.10 9.46
CA ARG A 22 20.71 -10.88 8.82
C ARG A 22 21.26 -9.48 9.14
N ASP A 23 20.39 -8.48 9.11
CA ASP A 23 20.76 -7.09 9.36
C ASP A 23 20.84 -6.78 10.87
N GLN A 24 20.83 -7.81 11.72
CA GLN A 24 20.91 -7.73 13.19
C GLN A 24 19.85 -6.78 13.80
N THR A 25 18.71 -6.64 13.13
CA THR A 25 17.60 -5.86 13.65
C THR A 25 17.01 -6.57 14.86
N CYS A 26 17.17 -5.97 16.05
CA CYS A 26 16.54 -6.50 17.25
C CYS A 26 15.02 -6.26 17.17
N LEU A 27 14.27 -7.32 16.85
CA LEU A 27 12.82 -7.33 16.89
C LEU A 27 12.33 -7.74 18.28
N PRO A 28 11.14 -7.30 18.73
CA PRO A 28 10.47 -7.87 19.90
C PRO A 28 9.93 -9.26 19.59
N GLU A 29 8.91 -9.73 20.31
CA GLU A 29 8.19 -10.95 19.95
C GLU A 29 7.77 -10.94 18.50
N CYS A 30 8.12 -11.99 17.74
CA CYS A 30 7.79 -12.12 16.34
C CYS A 30 6.86 -13.31 16.11
N ARG A 31 5.85 -13.13 15.28
CA ARG A 31 5.01 -14.20 14.74
C ARG A 31 5.17 -14.25 13.23
N LEU A 32 5.65 -15.37 12.73
CA LEU A 32 5.80 -15.60 11.32
C LEU A 32 4.43 -15.89 10.71
N ILE A 33 4.15 -15.24 9.59
CA ILE A 33 2.91 -15.40 8.83
C ILE A 33 3.22 -15.90 7.43
N ASP A 34 2.25 -16.59 6.84
CA ASP A 34 2.22 -16.87 5.41
C ASP A 34 1.55 -15.71 4.66
N GLY A 35 2.14 -15.29 3.54
CA GLY A 35 1.65 -14.15 2.75
C GLY A 35 0.30 -14.37 2.06
N HIS A 36 -0.26 -15.58 2.12
CA HIS A 36 -1.54 -15.94 1.49
C HIS A 36 -2.61 -16.40 2.47
N THR A 37 -2.23 -16.65 3.73
CA THR A 37 -3.12 -17.24 4.72
C THR A 37 -3.64 -16.20 5.70
N PRO A 38 -4.95 -15.93 5.75
CA PRO A 38 -5.55 -15.07 6.75
C PRO A 38 -5.30 -15.58 8.17
N PHE A 39 -5.18 -14.65 9.11
CA PHE A 39 -5.05 -14.94 10.53
C PHE A 39 -5.85 -13.93 11.37
N ALA A 40 -6.02 -14.20 12.66
CA ALA A 40 -6.76 -13.33 13.55
C ALA A 40 -5.88 -12.70 14.63
N ILE A 41 -6.17 -11.44 14.94
CA ILE A 41 -5.63 -10.73 16.11
C ILE A 41 -6.83 -10.24 16.92
N GLY A 42 -7.16 -10.94 17.99
CA GLY A 42 -8.40 -10.70 18.73
C GLY A 42 -9.62 -10.90 17.83
N ALA A 43 -10.46 -9.89 17.72
CA ALA A 43 -11.66 -9.91 16.86
C ALA A 43 -11.40 -9.46 15.41
N LEU A 44 -10.17 -9.06 15.07
CA LEU A 44 -9.81 -8.65 13.71
C LEU A 44 -9.28 -9.84 12.92
N GLU A 45 -9.88 -10.08 11.76
CA GLU A 45 -9.28 -10.88 10.71
C GLU A 45 -8.28 -10.03 9.92
N VAL A 46 -7.09 -10.57 9.69
CA VAL A 46 -6.02 -9.95 8.91
C VAL A 46 -5.74 -10.84 7.71
N GLN A 47 -5.97 -10.33 6.52
CA GLN A 47 -5.66 -11.00 5.27
C GLN A 47 -4.42 -10.39 4.65
N PRO A 48 -3.25 -11.05 4.75
CA PRO A 48 -2.08 -10.65 3.97
C PRO A 48 -2.28 -10.98 2.50
N PHE A 49 -1.64 -10.21 1.62
CA PHE A 49 -1.56 -10.53 0.20
C PHE A 49 -0.24 -10.04 -0.38
N PRO A 50 0.44 -10.87 -1.22
CA PRO A 50 1.71 -10.49 -1.81
C PRO A 50 1.53 -9.39 -2.84
N VAL A 51 2.55 -8.52 -2.91
CA VAL A 51 2.60 -7.40 -3.84
C VAL A 51 3.93 -7.41 -4.61
N PRO A 52 3.96 -6.92 -5.86
CA PRO A 52 5.19 -6.72 -6.60
C PRO A 52 5.97 -5.53 -6.04
N HIS A 53 7.04 -5.80 -5.29
CA HIS A 53 7.95 -4.80 -4.75
C HIS A 53 9.36 -5.37 -4.61
N ASP A 54 10.38 -4.50 -4.53
CA ASP A 54 11.80 -4.89 -4.44
C ASP A 54 12.22 -5.29 -3.02
N ALA A 55 11.41 -6.09 -2.36
CA ALA A 55 11.66 -6.64 -1.04
C ALA A 55 11.57 -8.17 -1.06
N ARG A 56 12.10 -8.80 0.00
CA ARG A 56 12.00 -10.25 0.14
C ARG A 56 10.67 -10.61 0.78
N GLU A 57 9.77 -11.19 -0.02
CA GLU A 57 8.43 -11.63 0.39
C GLU A 57 7.54 -10.47 0.89
N PRO A 58 7.37 -9.41 0.07
CA PRO A 58 6.56 -8.26 0.44
C PRO A 58 5.08 -8.60 0.44
N VAL A 59 4.39 -8.16 1.49
CA VAL A 59 2.94 -8.31 1.64
C VAL A 59 2.30 -7.00 2.07
N GLN A 60 1.05 -6.83 1.67
CA GLN A 60 0.14 -5.82 2.17
C GLN A 60 -1.04 -6.48 2.87
N TYR A 61 -1.95 -5.71 3.45
CA TYR A 61 -2.94 -6.25 4.36
C TYR A 61 -4.34 -5.68 4.10
N ALA A 62 -5.33 -6.56 4.23
CA ALA A 62 -6.71 -6.14 4.46
C ALA A 62 -7.16 -6.61 5.85
N PHE A 63 -7.90 -5.75 6.53
CA PHE A 63 -8.39 -5.98 7.89
C PHE A 63 -9.90 -6.03 7.88
N SER A 64 -10.50 -6.93 8.66
CA SER A 64 -11.96 -7.04 8.78
C SER A 64 -12.38 -7.31 10.22
N ASP A 65 -13.47 -6.64 10.66
CA ASP A 65 -14.18 -6.92 11.90
C ASP A 65 -15.45 -7.78 11.68
N GLY A 66 -15.60 -8.33 10.46
CA GLY A 66 -16.78 -9.07 10.01
C GLY A 66 -17.89 -8.19 9.40
N ARG A 67 -17.84 -6.87 9.57
CA ARG A 67 -18.80 -5.90 8.99
C ARG A 67 -18.12 -4.91 8.05
N HIS A 68 -16.97 -4.41 8.45
CA HIS A 68 -16.19 -3.41 7.74
C HIS A 68 -14.87 -4.03 7.26
N ARG A 69 -14.41 -3.56 6.13
CA ARG A 69 -13.14 -4.00 5.56
C ARG A 69 -12.28 -2.81 5.18
N LEU A 70 -11.08 -2.75 5.73
CA LEU A 70 -10.04 -1.78 5.42
C LEU A 70 -8.98 -2.46 4.56
N GLY A 71 -8.68 -1.92 3.40
CA GLY A 71 -7.52 -2.31 2.60
C GLY A 71 -6.38 -1.31 2.76
N VAL A 72 -5.16 -1.82 2.87
CA VAL A 72 -3.94 -1.02 2.83
C VAL A 72 -3.09 -1.51 1.68
N LEU A 73 -2.70 -0.62 0.79
CA LEU A 73 -1.80 -0.90 -0.32
C LEU A 73 -0.79 0.24 -0.45
N THR A 74 0.43 -0.02 -0.05
CA THR A 74 1.61 0.81 -0.28
C THR A 74 2.72 -0.05 -0.86
N ASP A 75 3.80 0.54 -1.33
CA ASP A 75 4.95 -0.22 -1.84
C ASP A 75 4.56 -1.28 -2.88
N SER A 76 3.81 -0.86 -3.90
CA SER A 76 3.45 -1.70 -5.04
C SER A 76 3.52 -0.89 -6.33
N SER A 77 3.95 -1.49 -7.41
CA SER A 77 4.04 -0.81 -8.71
C SER A 77 3.14 -1.43 -9.78
N VAL A 78 2.62 -2.62 -9.53
CA VAL A 78 1.81 -3.36 -10.51
C VAL A 78 0.49 -3.78 -9.88
N ILE A 79 -0.59 -3.46 -10.57
CA ILE A 79 -1.94 -3.89 -10.22
C ILE A 79 -2.11 -5.33 -10.71
N THR A 80 -2.30 -6.26 -9.77
CA THR A 80 -2.55 -7.67 -10.09
C THR A 80 -4.02 -8.02 -9.85
N PRO A 81 -4.55 -9.08 -10.50
CA PRO A 81 -5.91 -9.55 -10.21
C PRO A 81 -6.14 -9.90 -8.73
N LEU A 82 -5.09 -10.37 -8.03
CA LEU A 82 -5.14 -10.64 -6.60
C LEU A 82 -5.38 -9.35 -5.80
N ILE A 83 -4.62 -8.29 -6.08
CA ILE A 83 -4.77 -6.98 -5.44
C ILE A 83 -6.20 -6.47 -5.64
N VAL A 84 -6.70 -6.47 -6.88
CA VAL A 84 -8.07 -6.05 -7.20
C VAL A 84 -9.09 -6.89 -6.42
N GLY A 85 -8.91 -8.22 -6.38
CA GLY A 85 -9.81 -9.13 -5.69
C GLY A 85 -9.85 -8.90 -4.18
N VAL A 86 -8.70 -8.68 -3.53
CA VAL A 86 -8.61 -8.43 -2.09
C VAL A 86 -9.19 -7.09 -1.70
N LEU A 87 -8.96 -6.04 -2.50
CA LEU A 87 -9.43 -4.68 -2.23
C LEU A 87 -10.89 -4.46 -2.62
N ARG A 88 -11.50 -5.40 -3.35
CA ARG A 88 -12.90 -5.32 -3.73
C ARG A 88 -13.79 -5.24 -2.48
N ALA A 89 -14.79 -4.39 -2.55
CA ALA A 89 -15.80 -4.18 -1.49
C ALA A 89 -15.22 -3.71 -0.14
N CYS A 90 -14.01 -3.12 -0.11
CA CYS A 90 -13.54 -2.40 1.05
C CYS A 90 -14.42 -1.17 1.30
N VAL A 91 -14.68 -0.89 2.58
CA VAL A 91 -15.36 0.35 3.00
C VAL A 91 -14.36 1.48 3.25
N ALA A 92 -13.09 1.13 3.45
CA ALA A 92 -11.99 2.06 3.59
C ALA A 92 -10.75 1.55 2.84
N LEU A 93 -10.01 2.47 2.22
CA LEU A 93 -8.75 2.18 1.55
C LEU A 93 -7.68 3.21 1.95
N VAL A 94 -6.50 2.70 2.26
CA VAL A 94 -5.26 3.46 2.29
C VAL A 94 -4.47 3.02 1.05
N LEU A 95 -4.34 3.91 0.08
CA LEU A 95 -3.82 3.56 -1.24
C LEU A 95 -2.62 4.43 -1.59
N GLU A 96 -1.58 3.81 -2.10
CA GLU A 96 -0.40 4.51 -2.59
C GLU A 96 -0.71 5.43 -3.76
N PHE A 97 -0.27 6.68 -3.63
CA PHE A 97 -0.16 7.68 -4.68
C PHE A 97 1.25 8.25 -4.63
N ASN A 98 2.22 7.44 -5.06
CA ASN A 98 3.60 7.77 -4.79
C ASN A 98 4.10 8.96 -5.59
N HIS A 99 3.95 8.96 -6.91
CA HIS A 99 4.54 10.00 -7.74
C HIS A 99 3.66 10.39 -8.92
N ASP A 100 3.85 11.61 -9.37
CA ASP A 100 3.43 12.10 -10.66
C ASP A 100 4.54 11.80 -11.68
N GLN A 101 4.17 11.26 -12.84
CA GLN A 101 5.12 10.82 -13.86
C GLN A 101 5.97 11.98 -14.39
N ALA A 102 5.37 13.15 -14.60
CA ALA A 102 6.09 14.33 -15.12
C ALA A 102 7.06 14.89 -14.08
N LEU A 103 6.65 14.96 -12.81
CA LEU A 103 7.53 15.39 -11.72
C LEU A 103 8.70 14.44 -11.53
N LEU A 104 8.46 13.13 -11.56
CA LEU A 104 9.55 12.15 -11.46
C LEU A 104 10.52 12.28 -12.65
N ALA A 105 10.01 12.43 -13.87
CA ALA A 105 10.83 12.60 -15.05
C ALA A 105 11.71 13.87 -14.97
N ALA A 106 11.15 14.98 -14.49
CA ALA A 106 11.83 16.27 -14.34
C ALA A 106 12.72 16.36 -13.08
N SER A 107 12.61 15.44 -12.13
CA SER A 107 13.33 15.49 -10.86
C SER A 107 14.86 15.40 -11.03
N ARG A 108 15.58 15.79 -9.96
CA ARG A 108 17.07 15.67 -9.92
C ARG A 108 17.57 14.25 -9.61
N TYR A 109 16.69 13.30 -9.49
CA TYR A 109 17.08 11.91 -9.19
C TYR A 109 17.94 11.32 -10.33
N PRO A 110 18.95 10.52 -9.99
CA PRO A 110 19.72 9.78 -11.00
C PRO A 110 18.82 8.90 -11.86
N PRO A 111 19.13 8.70 -13.15
CA PRO A 111 18.31 7.89 -14.06
C PRO A 111 17.98 6.49 -13.51
N ALA A 112 18.95 5.83 -12.88
CA ALA A 112 18.75 4.50 -12.29
C ALA A 112 17.69 4.51 -11.16
N LEU A 113 17.66 5.57 -10.34
CA LEU A 113 16.65 5.72 -9.29
C LEU A 113 15.26 5.99 -9.88
N LYS A 114 15.15 6.84 -10.90
CA LYS A 114 13.89 7.06 -11.62
C LYS A 114 13.33 5.76 -12.22
N GLN A 115 14.20 4.99 -12.87
CA GLN A 115 13.85 3.68 -13.44
C GLN A 115 13.40 2.69 -12.37
N ARG A 116 14.03 2.70 -11.19
CA ARG A 116 13.65 1.86 -10.06
C ARG A 116 12.27 2.25 -9.54
N ILE A 117 12.02 3.55 -9.32
CA ILE A 117 10.73 4.07 -8.80
C ILE A 117 9.59 3.75 -9.76
N ALA A 118 9.74 4.07 -11.05
CA ALA A 118 8.73 3.80 -12.08
C ALA A 118 8.72 2.35 -12.58
N GLY A 119 9.65 1.52 -12.10
CA GLY A 119 9.83 0.16 -12.57
C GLY A 119 8.86 -0.83 -11.96
N ARG A 120 8.90 -2.05 -12.46
CA ARG A 120 7.99 -3.15 -12.13
C ARG A 120 7.94 -3.54 -10.63
N PHE A 121 8.95 -3.16 -9.85
CA PHE A 121 9.07 -3.42 -8.42
C PHE A 121 9.24 -2.12 -7.62
N GLY A 122 8.86 -0.99 -8.19
CA GLY A 122 8.88 0.32 -7.56
C GLY A 122 7.56 0.68 -6.90
N HIS A 123 6.96 1.81 -7.30
CA HIS A 123 5.80 2.40 -6.65
C HIS A 123 4.71 2.78 -7.66
N LEU A 124 3.45 2.79 -7.22
CA LEU A 124 2.33 3.26 -8.03
C LEU A 124 2.43 4.76 -8.29
N GLU A 125 2.35 5.14 -9.56
CA GLU A 125 2.09 6.51 -9.96
C GLU A 125 0.60 6.88 -9.75
N ASN A 126 0.29 8.17 -9.77
CA ASN A 126 -1.07 8.66 -9.53
C ASN A 126 -2.11 8.07 -10.49
N ASP A 127 -1.81 7.97 -11.79
CA ASP A 127 -2.74 7.44 -12.80
C ASP A 127 -2.92 5.92 -12.70
N GLN A 128 -1.88 5.19 -12.25
CA GLN A 128 -1.99 3.77 -11.96
C GLN A 128 -2.89 3.53 -10.74
N ALA A 129 -2.73 4.30 -9.67
CA ALA A 129 -3.59 4.24 -8.50
C ALA A 129 -5.05 4.57 -8.86
N ALA A 130 -5.29 5.59 -9.68
CA ALA A 130 -6.60 5.91 -10.25
C ALA A 130 -7.17 4.76 -11.08
N THR A 131 -6.32 4.06 -11.85
CA THR A 131 -6.73 2.89 -12.64
C THR A 131 -7.14 1.72 -11.74
N LEU A 132 -6.45 1.48 -10.63
CA LEU A 132 -6.86 0.48 -9.64
C LEU A 132 -8.23 0.80 -9.06
N LEU A 133 -8.49 2.06 -8.70
CA LEU A 133 -9.80 2.49 -8.17
C LEU A 133 -10.95 2.23 -9.15
N ARG A 134 -10.74 2.37 -10.45
CA ARG A 134 -11.76 2.03 -11.47
C ARG A 134 -11.99 0.51 -11.60
N GLN A 135 -11.06 -0.33 -11.17
CA GLN A 135 -11.17 -1.79 -11.23
C GLN A 135 -11.77 -2.41 -9.98
N VAL A 136 -11.67 -1.73 -8.83
CA VAL A 136 -12.29 -2.19 -7.58
C VAL A 136 -13.73 -1.68 -7.50
N ASP A 137 -14.58 -2.43 -6.78
CA ASP A 137 -15.93 -1.97 -6.48
C ASP A 137 -15.89 -0.87 -5.41
N THR A 138 -16.13 0.37 -5.83
CA THR A 138 -16.11 1.54 -4.96
C THR A 138 -17.49 1.93 -4.41
N GLN A 139 -18.57 1.20 -4.73
CA GLN A 139 -19.94 1.54 -4.29
C GLN A 139 -20.09 1.55 -2.76
N ARG A 140 -19.30 0.75 -2.06
CA ARG A 140 -19.29 0.68 -0.60
C ARG A 140 -18.19 1.51 0.05
N LEU A 141 -17.33 2.15 -0.74
CA LEU A 141 -16.21 2.93 -0.24
C LEU A 141 -16.72 4.20 0.45
N GLN A 142 -16.35 4.38 1.70
CA GLN A 142 -16.71 5.52 2.54
C GLN A 142 -15.50 6.40 2.87
N HIS A 143 -14.32 5.78 2.92
CA HIS A 143 -13.07 6.46 3.27
C HIS A 143 -11.97 6.05 2.31
N LEU A 144 -11.26 7.04 1.80
CA LEU A 144 -10.09 6.85 0.95
C LEU A 144 -9.00 7.81 1.36
N VAL A 145 -7.82 7.26 1.62
CA VAL A 145 -6.64 8.04 1.98
C VAL A 145 -5.59 7.82 0.90
N ALA A 146 -5.21 8.90 0.20
CA ALA A 146 -4.00 8.91 -0.60
C ALA A 146 -2.78 8.91 0.33
N ALA A 147 -1.97 7.88 0.24
CA ALA A 147 -0.84 7.66 1.13
C ALA A 147 0.47 7.49 0.37
N HIS A 148 1.58 7.47 1.10
CA HIS A 148 2.91 7.18 0.59
C HIS A 148 3.37 8.14 -0.52
N LEU A 149 2.93 9.40 -0.45
CA LEU A 149 3.30 10.43 -1.41
C LEU A 149 4.79 10.77 -1.33
N SER A 150 5.45 10.79 -2.47
CA SER A 150 6.83 11.26 -2.58
C SER A 150 6.92 12.76 -2.32
N GLN A 151 7.77 13.15 -1.38
CA GLN A 151 7.99 14.59 -1.08
C GLN A 151 8.59 15.35 -2.27
N GLU A 152 9.39 14.69 -3.11
CA GLU A 152 10.07 15.29 -4.26
C GLU A 152 9.25 15.19 -5.56
N ASN A 153 8.53 14.08 -5.74
CA ASN A 153 7.96 13.73 -7.04
C ASN A 153 6.43 13.69 -7.03
N ASN A 154 5.78 14.23 -6.00
CA ASN A 154 4.33 14.37 -5.95
C ASN A 154 3.91 15.67 -5.27
N ARG A 155 2.61 15.95 -5.35
CA ARG A 155 1.93 17.03 -4.64
C ARG A 155 0.55 16.51 -4.23
N PRO A 156 0.03 16.86 -3.04
CA PRO A 156 -1.31 16.44 -2.61
C PRO A 156 -2.38 16.75 -3.65
N GLU A 157 -2.31 17.91 -4.28
CA GLU A 157 -3.28 18.35 -5.28
C GLU A 157 -3.32 17.45 -6.53
N LEU A 158 -2.17 16.89 -6.93
CA LEU A 158 -2.09 15.95 -8.06
C LEU A 158 -2.69 14.60 -7.71
N ALA A 159 -2.45 14.11 -6.50
CA ALA A 159 -3.06 12.89 -6.00
C ALA A 159 -4.59 13.04 -5.88
N VAL A 160 -5.07 14.15 -5.29
CA VAL A 160 -6.49 14.47 -5.18
C VAL A 160 -7.16 14.55 -6.55
N LYS A 161 -6.53 15.22 -7.51
CA LYS A 161 -7.05 15.31 -8.88
C LYS A 161 -7.18 13.93 -9.56
N ALA A 162 -6.19 13.07 -9.39
CA ALA A 162 -6.24 11.71 -9.93
C ALA A 162 -7.35 10.88 -9.27
N LEU A 163 -7.51 11.01 -7.95
CA LEU A 163 -8.60 10.39 -7.17
C LEU A 163 -9.97 10.86 -7.64
N ALA A 164 -10.21 12.16 -7.70
CA ALA A 164 -11.47 12.76 -8.12
C ALA A 164 -11.87 12.30 -9.52
N SER A 165 -10.90 12.28 -10.44
CA SER A 165 -11.11 11.74 -11.79
C SER A 165 -11.45 10.25 -11.83
N ALA A 166 -10.90 9.45 -10.90
CA ALA A 166 -11.18 8.02 -10.84
C ALA A 166 -12.58 7.71 -10.29
N LEU A 167 -13.06 8.53 -9.36
CA LEU A 167 -14.32 8.36 -8.65
C LEU A 167 -15.47 9.16 -9.26
N ASP A 168 -15.21 9.96 -10.30
CA ASP A 168 -16.16 10.88 -10.92
C ASP A 168 -16.85 11.79 -9.88
N CYS A 169 -16.04 12.40 -9.02
CA CYS A 169 -16.50 13.27 -7.94
C CYS A 169 -15.72 14.58 -7.91
N SER A 170 -16.16 15.53 -7.06
CA SER A 170 -15.45 16.78 -6.83
C SER A 170 -14.30 16.58 -5.81
N ASP A 171 -13.32 17.48 -5.85
CA ASP A 171 -12.11 17.42 -5.03
C ASP A 171 -12.41 17.60 -3.52
N ASP A 172 -13.52 18.25 -3.17
CA ASP A 172 -13.93 18.53 -1.81
C ASP A 172 -14.49 17.30 -1.05
N TRP A 173 -14.75 16.20 -1.75
CA TRP A 173 -15.12 14.92 -1.13
C TRP A 173 -13.93 14.20 -0.52
N ILE A 174 -12.73 14.53 -0.91
CA ILE A 174 -11.52 13.76 -0.57
C ILE A 174 -10.83 14.38 0.65
N GLY A 175 -10.84 13.67 1.77
CA GLY A 175 -9.96 13.92 2.90
C GLY A 175 -8.56 13.32 2.64
N VAL A 176 -7.56 14.16 2.52
CA VAL A 176 -6.14 13.77 2.42
C VAL A 176 -5.45 14.01 3.74
#